data_78cc0615980af9274c34437364dfabe0
#
_entry.id   78cc0615980af9274c34437364dfabe0
#
_cell.length_a   1.000
_cell.length_b   1.000
_cell.length_c   1.000
_cell.angle_alpha   90.00
_cell.angle_beta   90.00
_cell.angle_gamma   90.00
#
_symmetry.space_group_name_H-M   'P 1'
#
loop_
_entity.id
_entity.type
_entity.pdbx_description
1 polymer ?
#
loop_
_entity_poly.entity_id
_entity_poly.type
_entity_poly.pdbx_seq_one_letter_code
_entity_poly.pdbx_strand_id
1 'polypeptide(L)'
;MQRSNVLDLSHKMILKRGFNMQPVIYESEYNFCKILWENEPVKSTELVKLCKEKLEWKKSTTYTVIKRLSERGIIKSENAIVTSLVKKEDAQTIESVNMVDTRFDGSLPEFVAAFVRARGITDEEKQAIIKEFDLDK
;
A
#
# COMPACT_ATOMS: atom_id res chain seq x y z
N MET A 1 18.95 -3.86 20.51
CA MET A 1 18.71 -2.84 19.48
C MET A 1 17.53 -1.97 19.85
N GLN A 2 17.67 -0.72 19.68
CA GLN A 2 16.59 0.21 19.96
C GLN A 2 15.54 0.13 18.85
N ARG A 3 14.29 0.18 19.27
CA ARG A 3 13.18 0.20 18.31
C ARG A 3 13.27 1.39 17.35
N SER A 4 13.67 2.55 17.90
CA SER A 4 13.83 3.76 17.08
C SER A 4 14.86 3.57 15.98
N ASN A 5 15.90 2.76 16.22
CA ASN A 5 16.90 2.47 15.20
C ASN A 5 16.32 1.68 14.03
N VAL A 6 15.40 0.74 14.35
CA VAL A 6 14.71 -0.03 13.32
C VAL A 6 13.82 0.89 12.48
N LEU A 7 13.07 1.77 13.12
CA LEU A 7 12.24 2.75 12.43
C LEU A 7 13.08 3.68 11.57
N ASP A 8 14.20 4.18 12.11
CA ASP A 8 15.09 5.06 11.38
C ASP A 8 15.63 4.38 10.14
N LEU A 9 16.02 3.12 10.26
CA LEU A 9 16.57 2.37 9.15
C LEU A 9 15.53 2.17 8.05
N SER A 10 14.32 1.76 8.42
CA SER A 10 13.21 1.60 7.48
C SER A 10 12.88 2.92 6.80
N HIS A 11 12.82 3.98 7.58
CA HIS A 11 12.54 5.32 7.08
C HIS A 11 13.61 5.76 6.08
N LYS A 12 14.87 5.54 6.40
CA LYS A 12 15.99 5.87 5.52
C LYS A 12 15.93 5.09 4.22
N MET A 13 15.57 3.83 4.27
CA MET A 13 15.44 3.02 3.07
C MET A 13 14.35 3.56 2.15
N ILE A 14 13.21 3.92 2.71
CA ILE A 14 12.11 4.49 1.93
C ILE A 14 12.50 5.84 1.35
N LEU A 15 13.16 6.68 2.13
CA LEU A 15 13.62 7.99 1.65
C LEU A 15 14.66 7.85 0.53
N LYS A 16 15.54 6.85 0.62
CA LYS A 16 16.50 6.55 -0.42
C LYS A 16 15.84 6.24 -1.75
N ARG A 17 14.67 5.62 -1.70
CA ARG A 17 13.90 5.27 -2.89
C ARG A 17 12.99 6.40 -3.35
N GLY A 18 13.04 7.53 -2.66
CA GLY A 18 12.19 8.66 -2.98
C GLY A 18 10.78 8.55 -2.43
N PHE A 19 10.55 7.62 -1.52
CA PHE A 19 9.24 7.45 -0.90
C PHE A 19 9.07 8.37 0.31
N ASN A 20 7.83 8.70 0.57
CA ASN A 20 7.43 9.32 1.80
C ASN A 20 6.61 8.27 2.57
N MET A 21 6.96 8.04 3.84
CA MET A 21 6.20 7.13 4.71
C MET A 21 4.75 7.58 4.90
N GLN A 22 4.50 8.85 4.74
CA GLN A 22 3.18 9.43 4.67
C GLN A 22 2.80 9.55 3.20
N PRO A 23 1.54 9.55 2.85
CA PRO A 23 0.36 9.52 3.69
C PRO A 23 -0.10 8.09 4.00
N VAL A 24 -0.87 7.95 5.07
CA VAL A 24 -1.53 6.70 5.41
C VAL A 24 -2.77 6.54 4.52
N ILE A 25 -2.97 5.34 4.01
CA ILE A 25 -4.17 5.01 3.23
C ILE A 25 -5.01 4.07 4.08
N TYR A 26 -6.25 4.48 4.40
CA TYR A 26 -7.13 3.67 5.23
C TYR A 26 -7.77 2.55 4.40
N GLU A 27 -8.30 1.53 5.07
CA GLU A 27 -8.80 0.32 4.40
C GLU A 27 -9.78 0.61 3.26
N SER A 28 -10.80 1.42 3.50
CA SER A 28 -11.78 1.74 2.47
C SER A 28 -11.16 2.50 1.30
N GLU A 29 -10.22 3.38 1.62
CA GLU A 29 -9.48 4.15 0.60
C GLU A 29 -8.55 3.23 -0.19
N TYR A 30 -7.96 2.25 0.46
CA TYR A 30 -7.12 1.27 -0.22
C TYR A 30 -7.94 0.47 -1.22
N ASN A 31 -9.16 0.08 -0.84
CA ASN A 31 -10.06 -0.63 -1.76
C ASN A 31 -10.40 0.23 -2.98
N PHE A 32 -10.60 1.52 -2.80
CA PHE A 32 -10.77 2.46 -3.90
C PHE A 32 -9.51 2.51 -4.77
N CYS A 33 -8.34 2.63 -4.13
CA CYS A 33 -7.07 2.70 -4.85
C CYS A 33 -6.81 1.46 -5.69
N LYS A 34 -7.20 0.28 -5.23
CA LYS A 34 -7.06 -0.94 -6.03
C LYS A 34 -7.81 -0.84 -7.34
N ILE A 35 -9.01 -0.28 -7.29
CA ILE A 35 -9.80 -0.06 -8.51
C ILE A 35 -9.12 0.96 -9.41
N LEU A 36 -8.63 2.06 -8.83
CA LEU A 36 -7.93 3.08 -9.59
C LEU A 36 -6.67 2.55 -10.26
N TRP A 37 -5.83 1.83 -9.52
CA TRP A 37 -4.58 1.29 -10.06
C TRP A 37 -4.81 0.37 -11.26
N GLU A 38 -5.92 -0.37 -11.26
CA GLU A 38 -6.24 -1.29 -12.35
C GLU A 38 -6.79 -0.58 -13.59
N ASN A 39 -7.30 0.65 -13.43
CA ASN A 39 -8.05 1.32 -14.48
C ASN A 39 -7.48 2.67 -14.90
N GLU A 40 -6.46 3.18 -14.22
CA GLU A 40 -5.95 4.52 -14.51
C GLU A 40 -5.18 4.63 -15.84
N PRO A 41 -5.20 5.75 -16.51
CA PRO A 41 -6.01 6.94 -16.19
C PRO A 41 -7.48 6.68 -16.49
N VAL A 42 -8.36 7.19 -15.65
CA VAL A 42 -9.77 6.85 -15.73
C VAL A 42 -10.65 8.06 -15.38
N LYS A 43 -11.78 8.17 -16.06
CA LYS A 43 -12.73 9.25 -15.78
C LYS A 43 -13.39 9.04 -14.43
N SER A 44 -13.63 10.13 -13.70
CA SER A 44 -14.31 10.07 -12.41
C SER A 44 -15.70 9.43 -12.53
N THR A 45 -16.40 9.66 -13.64
CA THR A 45 -17.70 9.05 -13.86
C THR A 45 -17.60 7.53 -14.01
N GLU A 46 -16.52 7.03 -14.59
CA GLU A 46 -16.27 5.60 -14.70
C GLU A 46 -15.92 5.02 -13.34
N LEU A 47 -15.15 5.73 -12.54
CA LEU A 47 -14.84 5.30 -11.16
C LEU A 47 -16.12 5.18 -10.32
N VAL A 48 -17.08 6.09 -10.51
CA VAL A 48 -18.37 6.00 -9.81
C VAL A 48 -19.04 4.67 -10.12
N LYS A 49 -19.06 4.28 -11.40
CA LYS A 49 -19.66 3.00 -11.82
C LYS A 49 -18.92 1.81 -11.20
N LEU A 50 -17.60 1.82 -11.28
CA LEU A 50 -16.77 0.73 -10.77
C LEU A 50 -16.89 0.59 -9.25
N CYS A 51 -16.90 1.70 -8.53
CA CYS A 51 -17.03 1.67 -7.09
C CYS A 51 -18.42 1.23 -6.67
N LYS A 52 -19.45 1.57 -7.44
CA LYS A 52 -20.79 1.08 -7.18
C LYS A 52 -20.85 -0.43 -7.34
N GLU A 53 -20.28 -0.96 -8.42
CA GLU A 53 -20.28 -2.38 -8.69
C GLU A 53 -19.46 -3.19 -7.69
N LYS A 54 -18.27 -2.70 -7.36
CA LYS A 54 -17.31 -3.47 -6.57
C LYS A 54 -17.37 -3.21 -5.08
N LEU A 55 -17.76 -2.00 -4.68
CA LEU A 55 -17.76 -1.58 -3.28
C LEU A 55 -19.15 -1.20 -2.77
N GLU A 56 -20.14 -1.21 -3.64
CA GLU A 56 -21.51 -0.78 -3.34
C GLU A 56 -21.58 0.66 -2.83
N TRP A 57 -20.69 1.50 -3.33
CA TRP A 57 -20.61 2.90 -2.95
C TRP A 57 -21.62 3.74 -3.72
N LYS A 58 -22.21 4.71 -3.02
CA LYS A 58 -23.01 5.74 -3.66
C LYS A 58 -22.08 6.70 -4.41
N LYS A 59 -22.62 7.37 -5.42
CA LYS A 59 -21.89 8.37 -6.20
C LYS A 59 -21.21 9.39 -5.30
N SER A 60 -21.95 9.91 -4.31
CA SER A 60 -21.43 10.91 -3.38
C SER A 60 -20.22 10.38 -2.59
N THR A 61 -20.24 9.12 -2.20
CA THR A 61 -19.13 8.50 -1.48
C THR A 61 -17.88 8.51 -2.33
N THR A 62 -18.01 8.11 -3.60
CA THR A 62 -16.87 8.06 -4.52
C THR A 62 -16.25 9.44 -4.69
N TYR A 63 -17.07 10.47 -4.92
CA TYR A 63 -16.54 11.83 -5.07
C TYR A 63 -15.92 12.37 -3.79
N THR A 64 -16.47 12.02 -2.64
CA THR A 64 -15.89 12.42 -1.35
C THR A 64 -14.50 11.81 -1.18
N VAL A 65 -14.35 10.53 -1.54
CA VAL A 65 -13.07 9.84 -1.43
C VAL A 65 -12.06 10.43 -2.42
N ILE A 66 -12.48 10.68 -3.66
CA ILE A 66 -11.60 11.33 -4.66
C ILE A 66 -11.09 12.67 -4.12
N LYS A 67 -11.96 13.50 -3.56
CA LYS A 67 -11.56 14.78 -3.01
C LYS A 67 -10.57 14.62 -1.85
N ARG A 68 -10.88 13.71 -0.92
CA ARG A 68 -10.05 13.48 0.26
C ARG A 68 -8.66 12.98 -0.11
N LEU A 69 -8.59 12.02 -1.01
CA LEU A 69 -7.30 11.46 -1.45
C LEU A 69 -6.51 12.46 -2.27
N SER A 70 -7.19 13.30 -3.05
CA SER A 70 -6.54 14.36 -3.82
C SER A 70 -5.91 15.39 -2.88
N GLU A 71 -6.62 15.78 -1.84
CA GLU A 71 -6.13 16.75 -0.86
C GLU A 71 -4.91 16.23 -0.10
N ARG A 72 -4.84 14.93 0.10
CA ARG A 72 -3.71 14.29 0.80
C ARG A 72 -2.57 13.88 -0.14
N GLY A 73 -2.67 14.18 -1.42
CA GLY A 73 -1.60 13.89 -2.38
C GLY A 73 -1.46 12.44 -2.76
N ILE A 74 -2.48 11.63 -2.56
CA ILE A 74 -2.45 10.21 -2.90
C ILE A 74 -2.84 10.00 -4.36
N ILE A 75 -3.80 10.77 -4.83
CA ILE A 75 -4.26 10.73 -6.22
C ILE A 75 -4.31 12.13 -6.79
N LYS A 76 -4.50 12.21 -8.08
CA LYS A 76 -4.65 13.47 -8.80
C LYS A 76 -5.90 13.38 -9.65
N SER A 77 -6.76 14.40 -9.55
CA SER A 77 -7.95 14.50 -10.39
C SER A 77 -7.84 15.82 -11.18
N GLU A 78 -7.74 15.70 -12.48
CA GLU A 78 -7.54 16.86 -13.36
C GLU A 78 -8.40 16.67 -14.60
N ASN A 79 -9.27 17.65 -14.88
CA ASN A 79 -10.20 17.57 -16.02
C ASN A 79 -11.02 16.27 -15.98
N ALA A 80 -11.49 15.91 -14.80
CA ALA A 80 -12.27 14.70 -14.54
C ALA A 80 -11.53 13.38 -14.86
N ILE A 81 -10.22 13.43 -15.06
CA ILE A 81 -9.37 12.25 -15.22
C ILE A 81 -8.61 12.04 -13.93
N VAL A 82 -8.68 10.83 -13.41
CA VAL A 82 -8.06 10.46 -12.13
C VAL A 82 -6.87 9.55 -12.36
N THR A 83 -5.76 9.86 -11.68
CA THR A 83 -4.55 9.05 -11.71
C THR A 83 -3.99 8.96 -10.29
N SER A 84 -3.21 7.93 -10.02
CA SER A 84 -2.58 7.77 -8.72
C SER A 84 -1.23 8.50 -8.70
N LEU A 85 -0.95 9.15 -7.56
CA LEU A 85 0.37 9.71 -7.27
C LEU A 85 1.16 8.71 -6.43
N VAL A 86 0.48 7.97 -5.55
CA VAL A 86 1.08 6.85 -4.82
C VAL A 86 0.72 5.58 -5.57
N LYS A 87 1.71 4.91 -6.11
CA LYS A 87 1.49 3.71 -6.90
C LYS A 87 1.29 2.49 -6.00
N LYS A 88 0.71 1.44 -6.57
CA LYS A 88 0.39 0.21 -5.82
C LYS A 88 1.60 -0.33 -5.07
N GLU A 89 2.73 -0.41 -5.74
CA GLU A 89 3.95 -0.95 -5.13
C GLU A 89 4.41 -0.10 -3.95
N ASP A 90 4.34 1.22 -4.09
CA ASP A 90 4.73 2.14 -3.02
C ASP A 90 3.79 2.02 -1.82
N ALA A 91 2.50 1.92 -2.08
CA ALA A 91 1.50 1.74 -1.03
C ALA A 91 1.74 0.43 -0.29
N GLN A 92 2.05 -0.64 -1.01
CA GLN A 92 2.36 -1.94 -0.41
C GLN A 92 3.62 -1.87 0.45
N THR A 93 4.63 -1.15 -0.01
CA THR A 93 5.87 -0.96 0.74
C THR A 93 5.59 -0.26 2.07
N ILE A 94 4.85 0.84 2.01
CA ILE A 94 4.50 1.61 3.21
C ILE A 94 3.69 0.75 4.18
N GLU A 95 2.70 0.03 3.66
CA GLU A 95 1.83 -0.83 4.46
C GLU A 95 2.62 -1.92 5.17
N SER A 96 3.57 -2.56 4.47
CA SER A 96 4.36 -3.63 5.05
C SER A 96 5.25 -3.14 6.19
N VAL A 97 5.89 -2.00 6.01
CA VAL A 97 6.74 -1.41 7.06
C VAL A 97 5.89 -1.02 8.27
N ASN A 98 4.76 -0.36 8.04
CA ASN A 98 3.88 0.05 9.11
C ASN A 98 3.34 -1.15 9.90
N MET A 99 3.01 -2.24 9.21
CA MET A 99 2.52 -3.46 9.84
C MET A 99 3.57 -4.01 10.82
N VAL A 100 4.79 -4.16 10.35
CA VAL A 100 5.87 -4.71 11.18
C VAL A 100 6.18 -3.77 12.34
N ASP A 101 6.26 -2.48 12.07
CA ASP A 101 6.59 -1.49 13.11
C ASP A 101 5.52 -1.39 14.19
N THR A 102 4.25 -1.38 13.81
CA THR A 102 3.17 -1.13 14.77
C THR A 102 2.67 -2.39 15.46
N ARG A 103 2.71 -3.54 14.78
CA ARG A 103 2.15 -4.79 15.32
C ARG A 103 3.21 -5.74 15.85
N PHE A 104 4.43 -5.61 15.41
CA PHE A 104 5.53 -6.52 15.78
C PHE A 104 6.73 -5.78 16.34
N ASP A 105 6.50 -4.56 16.81
CA ASP A 105 7.55 -3.72 17.42
C ASP A 105 8.82 -3.62 16.57
N GLY A 106 8.64 -3.61 15.26
CA GLY A 106 9.75 -3.51 14.32
C GLY A 106 10.49 -4.82 14.07
N SER A 107 9.98 -5.93 14.60
CA SER A 107 10.65 -7.23 14.44
C SER A 107 10.17 -8.01 13.23
N LEU A 108 10.92 -7.94 12.15
CA LEU A 108 10.64 -8.73 10.96
C LEU A 108 10.64 -10.25 11.26
N PRO A 109 11.62 -10.78 12.05
CA PRO A 109 11.56 -12.21 12.39
C PRO A 109 10.27 -12.62 13.10
N GLU A 110 9.76 -11.80 14.00
CA GLU A 110 8.50 -12.09 14.68
C GLU A 110 7.31 -12.09 13.73
N PHE A 111 7.29 -11.14 12.80
CA PHE A 111 6.27 -11.09 11.77
C PHE A 111 6.30 -12.36 10.92
N VAL A 112 7.48 -12.73 10.41
CA VAL A 112 7.65 -13.91 9.56
C VAL A 112 7.24 -15.17 10.34
N ALA A 113 7.67 -15.29 11.59
CA ALA A 113 7.33 -16.45 12.42
C ALA A 113 5.82 -16.59 12.61
N ALA A 114 5.14 -15.47 12.89
CA ALA A 114 3.68 -15.48 13.05
C ALA A 114 2.98 -15.90 11.76
N PHE A 115 3.44 -15.38 10.64
CA PHE A 115 2.89 -15.69 9.33
C PHE A 115 3.05 -17.19 9.02
N VAL A 116 4.25 -17.72 9.23
CA VAL A 116 4.57 -19.11 8.91
C VAL A 116 3.78 -20.07 9.82
N ARG A 117 3.62 -19.73 11.10
CA ARG A 117 2.80 -20.54 12.01
C ARG A 117 1.36 -20.66 11.54
N ALA A 118 0.80 -19.56 11.03
CA ALA A 118 -0.61 -19.53 10.65
C ALA A 118 -0.88 -20.19 9.31
N ARG A 119 -0.02 -19.96 8.34
CA ARG A 119 -0.27 -20.36 6.94
C ARG A 119 0.77 -21.34 6.39
N GLY A 120 1.99 -21.25 6.91
CA GLY A 120 3.11 -21.99 6.34
C GLY A 120 3.71 -21.25 5.16
N ILE A 121 4.78 -21.84 4.64
CA ILE A 121 5.48 -21.32 3.47
C ILE A 121 5.90 -22.50 2.61
N THR A 122 5.62 -22.46 1.31
CA THR A 122 5.97 -23.53 0.39
C THR A 122 7.43 -23.43 -0.01
N ASP A 123 7.99 -24.53 -0.55
CA ASP A 123 9.37 -24.53 -1.04
C ASP A 123 9.53 -23.56 -2.20
N GLU A 124 8.52 -23.46 -3.06
CA GLU A 124 8.52 -22.53 -4.18
C GLU A 124 8.58 -21.09 -3.68
N GLU A 125 7.81 -20.77 -2.65
CA GLU A 125 7.83 -19.45 -2.04
C GLU A 125 9.18 -19.14 -1.42
N LYS A 126 9.78 -20.10 -0.71
CA LYS A 126 11.13 -19.93 -0.14
C LYS A 126 12.14 -19.61 -1.21
N GLN A 127 12.13 -20.37 -2.30
CA GLN A 127 13.08 -20.18 -3.38
C GLN A 127 12.86 -18.83 -4.08
N ALA A 128 11.62 -18.42 -4.25
CA ALA A 128 11.30 -17.14 -4.85
C ALA A 128 11.84 -15.98 -3.99
N ILE A 129 11.69 -16.07 -2.67
CA ILE A 129 12.19 -15.04 -1.75
C ILE A 129 13.71 -14.98 -1.79
N ILE A 130 14.37 -16.15 -1.72
CA ILE A 130 15.84 -16.24 -1.76
C ILE A 130 16.37 -15.63 -3.06
N LYS A 131 15.77 -15.99 -4.17
CA LYS A 131 16.18 -15.51 -5.49
C LYS A 131 15.99 -14.01 -5.63
N GLU A 132 14.83 -13.50 -5.20
CA GLU A 132 14.50 -12.09 -5.34
C GLU A 132 15.49 -11.18 -4.63
N PHE A 133 15.97 -11.59 -3.47
CA PHE A 133 16.81 -10.75 -2.63
C PHE A 133 18.24 -11.24 -2.49
N ASP A 134 18.64 -12.27 -3.24
CA ASP A 134 20.01 -12.83 -3.15
C ASP A 134 20.38 -13.20 -1.71
N LEU A 135 19.44 -13.80 -0.98
CA LEU A 135 19.66 -14.12 0.43
C LEU A 135 20.61 -15.29 0.66
N ASP A 136 20.99 -15.99 -0.41
CA ASP A 136 21.90 -17.12 -0.35
C ASP A 136 23.38 -16.73 -0.55
N LYS A 137 23.65 -15.46 -0.67
CA LYS A 137 25.02 -14.94 -0.83
C LYS A 137 25.73 -14.69 0.47
#